data_0ef5da4eaed5b69ecab2e6219cddd95a
#
_entry.id   0ef5da4eaed5b69ecab2e6219cddd95a
#
_cell.length_a   1.000
_cell.length_b   1.000
_cell.length_c   1.000
_cell.angle_alpha   90.00
_cell.angle_beta   90.00
_cell.angle_gamma   90.00
#
_symmetry.space_group_name_H-M   'P 1'
#
loop_
_entity.id
_entity.type
_entity.pdbx_description
1 polymer ?
#
loop_
_entity_poly.entity_id
_entity_poly.type
_entity_poly.pdbx_seq_one_letter_code
_entity_poly.pdbx_strand_id
1 'polypeptide(L)'
;MFESFFPTPRRFFLSAIIWTVVSVGLWYLGGKHWGVYLGFNQDYAKAVLPIGISRFVYPVFIWFYIWFFISILIFATFWKVIANHKWHTWSIWGSAFILFNIWFSVQVNVTLNEWYNPFYDLIQNMLSNKGGNVHDLYMGTLDFLNIAMVYVTIAIINSFFTSHYIFRWRMAMNEYYIQQWPKLRHVEGASQRVQEDTMRFASIMEGLGVSLINAIMVLIAFLPVLFKLSEHVKVLPLVGEIPHALVWAAIVWSIFGTLLMMVIGIKLPGLEFNNQKVEAAYRKELVYGEDREEYAQPLKLKELFSNVRTNYFRLYFHYAYFNLISTWYLQLDILFSLVVLFPSIASGVLTLGLLTQIGNVFDKVRGSFQYLISSWKTIIELLSIHKRLKAFESVLK
;
A
#
# COMPACT_ATOMS: atom_id res chain seq x y z
N MET A 1 -14.95 9.87 14.47
CA MET A 1 -14.31 9.00 13.46
C MET A 1 -13.07 8.29 14.03
N PHE A 2 -11.93 8.97 14.21
CA PHE A 2 -10.75 8.33 14.84
C PHE A 2 -10.92 8.13 16.34
N GLU A 3 -11.55 9.08 17.04
CA GLU A 3 -11.83 9.00 18.49
C GLU A 3 -12.76 7.85 18.88
N SER A 4 -13.56 7.34 17.94
CA SER A 4 -14.43 6.18 18.19
C SER A 4 -13.67 4.87 18.34
N PHE A 5 -12.48 4.75 17.71
CA PHE A 5 -11.74 3.49 17.62
C PHE A 5 -10.35 3.54 18.27
N PHE A 6 -9.67 4.70 18.22
CA PHE A 6 -8.34 4.90 18.78
C PHE A 6 -8.40 5.80 20.02
N PRO A 7 -7.70 5.46 21.09
CA PRO A 7 -7.64 6.31 22.28
C PRO A 7 -6.88 7.61 21.98
N THR A 8 -7.48 8.78 22.24
CA THR A 8 -6.84 10.09 22.01
C THR A 8 -6.00 10.14 20.71
N PRO A 9 -6.59 10.12 19.50
CA PRO A 9 -5.93 9.76 18.25
C PRO A 9 -4.63 10.50 17.95
N ARG A 10 -4.57 11.82 18.19
CA ARG A 10 -3.35 12.61 17.93
C ARG A 10 -2.15 12.12 18.75
N ARG A 11 -2.35 11.88 20.07
CA ARG A 11 -1.29 11.40 20.96
C ARG A 11 -0.96 9.94 20.65
N PHE A 12 -1.98 9.15 20.33
CA PHE A 12 -1.83 7.75 19.96
C PHE A 12 -0.95 7.59 18.70
N PHE A 13 -1.30 8.21 17.60
CA PHE A 13 -0.52 8.08 16.36
C PHE A 13 0.88 8.67 16.47
N LEU A 14 1.04 9.82 17.17
CA LEU A 14 2.37 10.38 17.40
C LEU A 14 3.23 9.41 18.23
N SER A 15 2.70 8.87 19.32
CA SER A 15 3.42 7.90 20.16
C SER A 15 3.72 6.59 19.41
N ALA A 16 2.80 6.13 18.54
CA ALA A 16 3.01 4.95 17.70
C ALA A 16 4.16 5.16 16.72
N ILE A 17 4.23 6.33 16.07
CA ILE A 17 5.34 6.68 15.18
C ILE A 17 6.67 6.72 15.95
N ILE A 18 6.70 7.45 17.08
CA ILE A 18 7.91 7.55 17.92
C ILE A 18 8.35 6.17 18.39
N TRP A 19 7.41 5.35 18.89
CA TRP A 19 7.70 4.00 19.35
C TRP A 19 8.23 3.09 18.25
N THR A 20 7.66 3.19 17.06
CA THR A 20 8.14 2.44 15.89
C THR A 20 9.57 2.85 15.54
N VAL A 21 9.85 4.15 15.47
CA VAL A 21 11.21 4.65 15.20
C VAL A 21 12.20 4.19 16.27
N VAL A 22 11.82 4.25 17.54
CA VAL A 22 12.66 3.78 18.66
C VAL A 22 12.89 2.27 18.57
N SER A 23 11.83 1.47 18.37
CA SER A 23 11.93 0.01 18.29
C SER A 23 12.78 -0.46 17.11
N VAL A 24 12.59 0.16 15.94
CA VAL A 24 13.40 -0.10 14.73
C VAL A 24 14.84 0.39 14.94
N GLY A 25 15.04 1.58 15.51
CA GLY A 25 16.36 2.09 15.83
C GLY A 25 17.13 1.17 16.79
N LEU A 26 16.50 0.71 17.86
CA LEU A 26 17.09 -0.24 18.79
C LEU A 26 17.45 -1.57 18.13
N TRP A 27 16.60 -2.06 17.21
CA TRP A 27 16.90 -3.26 16.42
C TRP A 27 18.20 -3.13 15.63
N TYR A 28 18.39 -2.03 14.93
CA TYR A 28 19.58 -1.79 14.11
C TYR A 28 20.82 -1.40 14.93
N LEU A 29 20.66 -0.72 16.07
CA LEU A 29 21.77 -0.34 16.95
C LEU A 29 22.37 -1.53 17.72
N GLY A 30 21.70 -2.66 17.78
CA GLY A 30 22.25 -3.85 18.45
C GLY A 30 21.21 -4.90 18.82
N GLY A 31 19.94 -4.55 18.85
CA GLY A 31 18.83 -5.43 19.25
C GLY A 31 18.76 -6.72 18.45
N LYS A 32 19.12 -6.66 17.16
CA LYS A 32 19.21 -7.86 16.31
C LYS A 32 20.19 -8.94 16.84
N HIS A 33 21.14 -8.58 17.71
CA HIS A 33 22.11 -9.51 18.30
C HIS A 33 21.70 -9.99 19.70
N TRP A 34 20.67 -9.40 20.30
CA TRP A 34 20.25 -9.76 21.67
C TRP A 34 19.61 -11.15 21.78
N GLY A 35 19.27 -11.78 20.68
CA GLY A 35 18.80 -13.17 20.69
C GLY A 35 19.80 -14.16 21.29
N VAL A 36 21.08 -13.80 21.36
CA VAL A 36 22.10 -14.61 22.05
C VAL A 36 21.72 -14.85 23.53
N TYR A 37 21.11 -13.87 24.17
CA TYR A 37 20.63 -14.01 25.57
C TYR A 37 19.46 -15.00 25.71
N LEU A 38 18.82 -15.37 24.61
CA LEU A 38 17.76 -16.39 24.54
C LEU A 38 18.29 -17.74 24.04
N GLY A 39 19.63 -17.90 23.93
CA GLY A 39 20.27 -19.16 23.53
C GLY A 39 20.50 -19.32 22.02
N PHE A 40 20.30 -18.28 21.20
CA PHE A 40 20.71 -18.35 19.79
C PHE A 40 22.24 -18.26 19.64
N ASN A 41 22.78 -18.91 18.61
CA ASN A 41 24.23 -18.90 18.34
C ASN A 41 24.72 -17.46 18.07
N GLN A 42 25.96 -17.12 18.47
CA GLN A 42 26.52 -15.76 18.37
C GLN A 42 26.49 -15.18 16.94
N ASP A 43 26.62 -16.02 15.92
CA ASP A 43 26.65 -15.61 14.52
C ASP A 43 25.31 -15.70 13.77
N TYR A 44 24.20 -16.00 14.49
CA TYR A 44 22.91 -16.17 13.83
C TYR A 44 22.46 -14.97 13.00
N ALA A 45 22.84 -13.75 13.41
CA ALA A 45 22.46 -12.50 12.74
C ALA A 45 23.31 -12.18 11.49
N LYS A 46 24.43 -12.91 11.30
CA LYS A 46 25.33 -12.78 10.13
C LYS A 46 25.18 -13.94 9.14
N ALA A 47 24.44 -14.98 9.50
CA ALA A 47 24.30 -16.16 8.69
C ALA A 47 23.65 -15.85 7.33
N VAL A 48 24.13 -16.51 6.28
CA VAL A 48 23.50 -16.44 4.96
C VAL A 48 22.14 -17.14 5.05
N LEU A 49 21.10 -16.42 4.69
CA LEU A 49 19.74 -16.93 4.76
C LEU A 49 19.49 -17.90 3.59
N PRO A 50 18.84 -19.05 3.83
CA PRO A 50 18.49 -19.96 2.76
C PRO A 50 17.41 -19.35 1.84
N ILE A 51 17.44 -19.75 0.58
CA ILE A 51 16.39 -19.44 -0.39
C ILE A 51 15.33 -20.55 -0.27
N GLY A 52 14.19 -20.24 0.34
CA GLY A 52 13.13 -21.21 0.59
C GLY A 52 12.31 -20.89 1.84
N ILE A 53 11.34 -21.75 2.14
CA ILE A 53 10.46 -21.59 3.32
C ILE A 53 11.20 -21.72 4.65
N SER A 54 12.29 -22.45 4.70
CA SER A 54 13.15 -22.60 5.88
C SER A 54 13.71 -21.27 6.39
N ARG A 55 13.81 -20.26 5.51
CA ARG A 55 14.20 -18.89 5.87
C ARG A 55 13.34 -18.31 6.98
N PHE A 56 12.02 -18.53 6.93
CA PHE A 56 11.07 -17.92 7.87
C PHE A 56 11.10 -18.54 9.28
N VAL A 57 11.74 -19.70 9.42
CA VAL A 57 12.02 -20.33 10.73
C VAL A 57 13.48 -20.20 11.13
N TYR A 58 14.26 -19.40 10.41
CA TYR A 58 15.65 -19.16 10.75
C TYR A 58 15.76 -18.32 12.05
N PRO A 59 16.80 -18.51 12.88
CA PRO A 59 16.89 -17.86 14.19
C PRO A 59 16.72 -16.33 14.17
N VAL A 60 17.22 -15.65 13.12
CA VAL A 60 17.07 -14.21 13.00
C VAL A 60 15.61 -13.79 12.79
N PHE A 61 14.83 -14.59 12.06
CA PHE A 61 13.38 -14.32 11.86
C PHE A 61 12.58 -14.63 13.12
N ILE A 62 12.87 -15.76 13.78
CA ILE A 62 12.23 -16.10 15.07
C ILE A 62 12.49 -15.00 16.09
N TRP A 63 13.75 -14.52 16.20
CA TRP A 63 14.08 -13.42 17.08
C TRP A 63 13.34 -12.14 16.72
N PHE A 64 13.20 -11.81 15.44
CA PHE A 64 12.42 -10.66 15.01
C PHE A 64 10.94 -10.78 15.40
N TYR A 65 10.33 -11.98 15.28
CA TYR A 65 8.95 -12.20 15.72
C TYR A 65 8.77 -11.94 17.22
N ILE A 66 9.70 -12.44 18.03
CA ILE A 66 9.71 -12.21 19.47
C ILE A 66 9.90 -10.72 19.78
N TRP A 67 10.85 -10.06 19.12
CA TRP A 67 11.11 -8.62 19.25
C TRP A 67 9.87 -7.78 18.92
N PHE A 68 9.24 -8.07 17.79
CA PHE A 68 8.01 -7.40 17.37
C PHE A 68 6.90 -7.59 18.40
N PHE A 69 6.67 -8.82 18.84
CA PHE A 69 5.65 -9.11 19.85
C PHE A 69 5.91 -8.38 21.18
N ILE A 70 7.14 -8.38 21.67
CA ILE A 70 7.52 -7.65 22.90
C ILE A 70 7.30 -6.15 22.72
N SER A 71 7.71 -5.57 21.58
CA SER A 71 7.50 -4.16 21.28
C SER A 71 6.02 -3.78 21.32
N ILE A 72 5.16 -4.59 20.70
CA ILE A 72 3.71 -4.37 20.71
C ILE A 72 3.11 -4.57 22.09
N LEU A 73 3.57 -5.57 22.85
CA LEU A 73 3.11 -5.83 24.21
C LEU A 73 3.38 -4.62 25.13
N ILE A 74 4.58 -4.04 25.05
CA ILE A 74 4.94 -2.82 25.82
C ILE A 74 4.03 -1.66 25.41
N PHE A 75 3.88 -1.41 24.12
CA PHE A 75 3.03 -0.32 23.62
C PHE A 75 1.55 -0.51 24.00
N ALA A 76 1.03 -1.73 23.89
CA ALA A 76 -0.35 -2.06 24.24
C ALA A 76 -0.59 -1.90 25.73
N THR A 77 0.34 -2.36 26.57
CA THR A 77 0.25 -2.21 28.03
C THR A 77 0.28 -0.74 28.45
N PHE A 78 1.18 0.05 27.85
CA PHE A 78 1.27 1.49 28.08
C PHE A 78 -0.06 2.18 27.80
N TRP A 79 -0.67 1.94 26.65
CA TRP A 79 -1.95 2.54 26.28
C TRP A 79 -3.14 2.00 27.08
N LYS A 80 -3.09 0.74 27.54
CA LYS A 80 -4.12 0.19 28.41
C LYS A 80 -4.15 0.88 29.78
N VAL A 81 -2.98 1.27 30.28
CA VAL A 81 -2.87 1.99 31.57
C VAL A 81 -3.29 3.46 31.43
N ILE A 82 -2.89 4.14 30.34
CA ILE A 82 -3.14 5.59 30.16
C ILE A 82 -4.57 5.87 29.73
N ALA A 83 -5.10 5.08 28.79
CA ALA A 83 -6.43 5.31 28.21
C ALA A 83 -7.08 3.97 27.84
N ASN A 84 -7.69 3.34 28.83
CA ASN A 84 -8.47 2.12 28.59
C ASN A 84 -9.68 2.44 27.70
N HIS A 85 -9.78 1.77 26.55
CA HIS A 85 -10.81 1.99 25.55
C HIS A 85 -11.44 0.66 25.15
N LYS A 86 -12.75 0.65 24.85
CA LYS A 86 -13.50 -0.57 24.45
C LYS A 86 -12.83 -1.30 23.28
N TRP A 87 -12.30 -0.55 22.32
CA TRP A 87 -11.70 -1.06 21.09
C TRP A 87 -10.18 -1.27 21.18
N HIS A 88 -9.59 -1.16 22.40
CA HIS A 88 -8.14 -1.25 22.61
C HIS A 88 -7.49 -2.48 21.94
N THR A 89 -8.09 -3.65 22.11
CA THR A 89 -7.56 -4.89 21.51
C THR A 89 -7.51 -4.80 19.98
N TRP A 90 -8.55 -4.27 19.36
CA TRP A 90 -8.60 -4.16 17.92
C TRP A 90 -7.73 -3.01 17.39
N SER A 91 -7.78 -1.85 18.02
CA SER A 91 -7.02 -0.67 17.57
C SER A 91 -5.50 -0.83 17.71
N ILE A 92 -5.01 -1.66 18.65
CA ILE A 92 -3.58 -1.87 18.83
C ILE A 92 -3.14 -3.23 18.28
N TRP A 93 -3.64 -4.33 18.84
CA TRP A 93 -3.24 -5.67 18.42
C TRP A 93 -3.69 -5.99 17.00
N GLY A 94 -4.89 -5.54 16.60
CA GLY A 94 -5.37 -5.69 15.23
C GLY A 94 -4.52 -4.92 14.22
N SER A 95 -4.15 -3.66 14.54
CA SER A 95 -3.23 -2.88 13.69
C SER A 95 -1.85 -3.54 13.61
N ALA A 96 -1.32 -4.02 14.74
CA ALA A 96 -0.04 -4.69 14.80
C ALA A 96 -0.03 -5.99 13.97
N PHE A 97 -1.11 -6.76 14.01
CA PHE A 97 -1.24 -7.99 13.22
C PHE A 97 -1.26 -7.70 11.71
N ILE A 98 -1.98 -6.66 11.27
CA ILE A 98 -1.98 -6.23 9.87
C ILE A 98 -0.56 -5.80 9.45
N LEU A 99 0.12 -4.98 10.28
CA LEU A 99 1.49 -4.54 10.01
C LEU A 99 2.47 -5.72 9.92
N PHE A 100 2.34 -6.70 10.83
CA PHE A 100 3.14 -7.91 10.80
C PHE A 100 2.92 -8.73 9.52
N ASN A 101 1.66 -8.95 9.13
CA ASN A 101 1.35 -9.69 7.91
C ASN A 101 1.87 -8.97 6.65
N ILE A 102 1.78 -7.64 6.58
CA ILE A 102 2.34 -6.86 5.48
C ILE A 102 3.86 -7.01 5.46
N TRP A 103 4.54 -6.84 6.60
CA TRP A 103 5.98 -7.04 6.70
C TRP A 103 6.38 -8.45 6.28
N PHE A 104 5.67 -9.48 6.77
CA PHE A 104 5.96 -10.87 6.43
C PHE A 104 5.76 -11.14 4.94
N SER A 105 4.68 -10.64 4.35
CA SER A 105 4.42 -10.70 2.90
C SER A 105 5.55 -10.06 2.08
N VAL A 106 6.10 -8.94 2.55
CA VAL A 106 7.26 -8.29 1.91
C VAL A 106 8.51 -9.16 2.03
N GLN A 107 8.75 -9.82 3.17
CA GLN A 107 9.88 -10.76 3.31
C GLN A 107 9.76 -11.98 2.38
N VAL A 108 8.53 -12.48 2.18
CA VAL A 108 8.28 -13.55 1.19
C VAL A 108 8.60 -13.06 -0.23
N ASN A 109 8.20 -11.82 -0.58
CA ASN A 109 8.57 -11.23 -1.88
C ASN A 109 10.08 -11.06 -2.05
N VAL A 110 10.82 -10.70 -1.00
CA VAL A 110 12.30 -10.64 -1.02
C VAL A 110 12.88 -12.03 -1.29
N THR A 111 12.36 -13.06 -0.63
CA THR A 111 12.80 -14.45 -0.84
C THR A 111 12.52 -14.93 -2.27
N LEU A 112 11.33 -14.61 -2.81
CA LEU A 112 11.01 -14.88 -4.22
C LEU A 112 11.98 -14.16 -5.17
N ASN A 113 12.34 -12.93 -4.86
CA ASN A 113 13.27 -12.17 -5.67
C ASN A 113 14.68 -12.80 -5.66
N GLU A 114 15.15 -13.30 -4.51
CA GLU A 114 16.43 -13.99 -4.42
C GLU A 114 16.42 -15.34 -5.17
N TRP A 115 15.26 -16.00 -5.28
CA TRP A 115 15.09 -17.24 -6.03
C TRP A 115 15.29 -17.06 -7.55
N TYR A 116 14.95 -15.89 -8.12
CA TYR A 116 15.08 -15.64 -9.56
C TYR A 116 16.51 -15.82 -10.05
N ASN A 117 17.50 -15.35 -9.32
CA ASN A 117 18.89 -15.36 -9.77
C ASN A 117 19.40 -16.79 -10.03
N PRO A 118 19.50 -17.70 -9.05
CA PRO A 118 20.04 -19.04 -9.27
C PRO A 118 19.17 -19.86 -10.24
N PHE A 119 17.86 -19.68 -10.24
CA PHE A 119 16.97 -20.45 -11.11
C PHE A 119 17.12 -20.08 -12.59
N TYR A 120 17.14 -18.80 -12.91
CA TYR A 120 17.30 -18.35 -14.31
C TYR A 120 18.73 -18.54 -14.80
N ASP A 121 19.75 -18.51 -13.93
CA ASP A 121 21.11 -18.88 -14.28
C ASP A 121 21.24 -20.38 -14.60
N LEU A 122 20.53 -21.24 -13.87
CA LEU A 122 20.43 -22.65 -14.21
C LEU A 122 19.83 -22.86 -15.61
N ILE A 123 18.73 -22.16 -15.92
CA ILE A 123 18.11 -22.19 -17.26
C ILE A 123 19.13 -21.73 -18.32
N GLN A 124 19.80 -20.61 -18.09
CA GLN A 124 20.81 -20.07 -19.04
C GLN A 124 21.94 -21.08 -19.30
N ASN A 125 22.44 -21.72 -18.24
CA ASN A 125 23.51 -22.71 -18.35
C ASN A 125 23.08 -23.92 -19.15
N MET A 126 21.86 -24.41 -18.95
CA MET A 126 21.31 -25.52 -19.71
C MET A 126 21.12 -25.19 -21.20
N LEU A 127 20.54 -24.00 -21.49
CA LEU A 127 20.36 -23.52 -22.86
C LEU A 127 21.69 -23.30 -23.60
N SER A 128 22.76 -22.95 -22.86
CA SER A 128 24.11 -22.74 -23.41
C SER A 128 24.96 -24.02 -23.43
N ASN A 129 24.39 -25.19 -23.12
CA ASN A 129 25.09 -26.47 -23.00
C ASN A 129 26.29 -26.43 -22.03
N LYS A 130 26.24 -25.56 -21.01
CA LYS A 130 27.30 -25.45 -19.96
C LYS A 130 27.08 -26.37 -18.78
N GLY A 131 26.07 -27.23 -18.83
CA GLY A 131 25.72 -28.17 -17.78
C GLY A 131 24.41 -27.80 -17.05
N GLY A 132 23.92 -28.68 -16.23
CA GLY A 132 22.66 -28.59 -15.47
C GLY A 132 21.87 -29.88 -15.56
N ASN A 133 21.01 -30.13 -14.60
CA ASN A 133 20.17 -31.31 -14.55
C ASN A 133 18.68 -30.89 -14.57
N VAL A 134 17.87 -31.61 -15.34
CA VAL A 134 16.40 -31.38 -15.38
C VAL A 134 15.78 -31.54 -13.99
N HIS A 135 16.33 -32.42 -13.15
CA HIS A 135 15.89 -32.56 -11.76
C HIS A 135 16.03 -31.26 -10.97
N ASP A 136 17.11 -30.49 -11.17
CA ASP A 136 17.31 -29.20 -10.48
C ASP A 136 16.29 -28.15 -10.89
N LEU A 137 15.81 -28.20 -12.16
CA LEU A 137 14.70 -27.33 -12.60
C LEU A 137 13.39 -27.67 -11.88
N TYR A 138 13.08 -28.98 -11.73
CA TYR A 138 11.89 -29.39 -10.98
C TYR A 138 11.98 -28.99 -9.52
N MET A 139 13.13 -29.19 -8.88
CA MET A 139 13.34 -28.79 -7.49
C MET A 139 13.26 -27.28 -7.31
N GLY A 140 13.88 -26.50 -8.18
CA GLY A 140 13.77 -25.04 -8.17
C GLY A 140 12.33 -24.56 -8.35
N THR A 141 11.55 -25.24 -9.21
CA THR A 141 10.11 -24.92 -9.39
C THR A 141 9.30 -25.27 -8.14
N LEU A 142 9.61 -26.37 -7.46
CA LEU A 142 8.97 -26.74 -6.19
C LEU A 142 9.31 -25.73 -5.08
N ASP A 143 10.54 -25.23 -5.02
CA ASP A 143 10.94 -24.20 -4.08
C ASP A 143 10.14 -22.91 -4.32
N PHE A 144 9.99 -22.49 -5.57
CA PHE A 144 9.13 -21.36 -5.93
C PHE A 144 7.69 -21.59 -5.47
N LEU A 145 7.11 -22.74 -5.77
CA LEU A 145 5.73 -23.08 -5.40
C LEU A 145 5.54 -23.03 -3.89
N ASN A 146 6.47 -23.60 -3.12
CA ASN A 146 6.42 -23.58 -1.67
C ASN A 146 6.43 -22.15 -1.11
N ILE A 147 7.32 -21.28 -1.63
CA ILE A 147 7.38 -19.88 -1.21
C ILE A 147 6.10 -19.14 -1.63
N ALA A 148 5.62 -19.37 -2.86
CA ALA A 148 4.41 -18.76 -3.39
C ALA A 148 3.15 -19.16 -2.60
N MET A 149 3.05 -20.41 -2.15
CA MET A 149 1.94 -20.87 -1.31
C MET A 149 1.92 -20.18 0.06
N VAL A 150 3.09 -19.92 0.66
CA VAL A 150 3.17 -19.10 1.87
C VAL A 150 2.67 -17.68 1.59
N TYR A 151 3.08 -17.07 0.48
CA TYR A 151 2.60 -15.75 0.07
C TYR A 151 1.07 -15.70 -0.06
N VAL A 152 0.49 -16.65 -0.80
CA VAL A 152 -0.97 -16.74 -1.02
C VAL A 152 -1.71 -16.91 0.31
N THR A 153 -1.22 -17.80 1.19
CA THR A 153 -1.83 -18.03 2.51
C THR A 153 -1.86 -16.75 3.34
N ILE A 154 -0.72 -16.06 3.44
CA ILE A 154 -0.62 -14.80 4.18
C ILE A 154 -1.48 -13.70 3.56
N ALA A 155 -1.54 -13.62 2.22
CA ALA A 155 -2.39 -12.64 1.53
C ALA A 155 -3.88 -12.85 1.85
N ILE A 156 -4.35 -14.11 1.86
CA ILE A 156 -5.72 -14.46 2.21
C ILE A 156 -6.02 -14.11 3.69
N ILE A 157 -5.13 -14.49 4.61
CA ILE A 157 -5.27 -14.18 6.04
C ILE A 157 -5.31 -12.67 6.24
N ASN A 158 -4.41 -11.93 5.60
CA ASN A 158 -4.35 -10.48 5.71
C ASN A 158 -5.62 -9.82 5.17
N SER A 159 -6.10 -10.24 4.00
CA SER A 159 -7.34 -9.73 3.41
C SER A 159 -8.53 -9.97 4.33
N PHE A 160 -8.73 -11.22 4.76
CA PHE A 160 -9.82 -11.58 5.69
C PHE A 160 -9.78 -10.78 6.98
N PHE A 161 -8.60 -10.69 7.61
CA PHE A 161 -8.45 -9.98 8.87
C PHE A 161 -8.63 -8.46 8.70
N THR A 162 -8.14 -7.88 7.60
CA THR A 162 -8.30 -6.46 7.30
C THR A 162 -9.77 -6.09 7.13
N SER A 163 -10.55 -6.87 6.38
CA SER A 163 -12.00 -6.65 6.22
C SER A 163 -12.72 -6.67 7.57
N HIS A 164 -12.39 -7.65 8.43
CA HIS A 164 -12.94 -7.72 9.79
C HIS A 164 -12.51 -6.55 10.68
N TYR A 165 -11.25 -6.11 10.57
CA TYR A 165 -10.72 -4.97 11.32
C TYR A 165 -11.43 -3.67 10.92
N ILE A 166 -11.54 -3.41 9.63
CA ILE A 166 -12.18 -2.20 9.09
C ILE A 166 -13.69 -2.17 9.42
N PHE A 167 -14.37 -3.31 9.33
CA PHE A 167 -15.77 -3.37 9.72
C PHE A 167 -15.97 -3.08 11.21
N ARG A 168 -15.07 -3.52 12.09
CA ARG A 168 -15.09 -3.16 13.52
C ARG A 168 -14.84 -1.67 13.75
N TRP A 169 -13.97 -1.07 12.96
CA TRP A 169 -13.81 0.39 13.01
C TRP A 169 -15.12 1.10 12.59
N ARG A 170 -15.78 0.62 11.55
CA ARG A 170 -17.11 1.11 11.18
C ARG A 170 -18.15 0.91 12.29
N MET A 171 -18.14 -0.24 12.97
CA MET A 171 -19.01 -0.49 14.14
C MET A 171 -18.74 0.55 15.26
N ALA A 172 -17.49 0.83 15.54
CA ALA A 172 -17.10 1.84 16.54
C ALA A 172 -17.61 3.24 16.16
N MET A 173 -17.47 3.63 14.88
CA MET A 173 -18.03 4.89 14.39
C MET A 173 -19.56 4.93 14.51
N ASN A 174 -20.23 3.85 14.14
CA ASN A 174 -21.69 3.76 14.24
C ASN A 174 -22.17 3.87 15.69
N GLU A 175 -21.56 3.13 16.64
CA GLU A 175 -21.87 3.23 18.05
C GLU A 175 -21.68 4.66 18.57
N TYR A 176 -20.57 5.31 18.21
CA TYR A 176 -20.28 6.67 18.62
C TYR A 176 -21.32 7.68 18.09
N TYR A 177 -21.71 7.61 16.81
CA TYR A 177 -22.68 8.51 16.22
C TYR A 177 -24.11 8.25 16.73
N ILE A 178 -24.50 6.99 16.95
CA ILE A 178 -25.81 6.65 17.52
C ILE A 178 -25.95 7.21 18.94
N GLN A 179 -24.92 7.12 19.78
CA GLN A 179 -24.94 7.71 21.12
C GLN A 179 -25.12 9.24 21.09
N GLN A 180 -24.60 9.90 20.06
CA GLN A 180 -24.71 11.35 19.87
C GLN A 180 -25.84 11.73 18.93
N TRP A 181 -26.68 10.79 18.49
CA TRP A 181 -27.74 11.03 17.51
C TRP A 181 -28.69 12.17 17.89
N PRO A 182 -29.15 12.34 19.15
CA PRO A 182 -30.03 13.45 19.51
C PRO A 182 -29.47 14.83 19.18
N LYS A 183 -28.12 14.98 19.21
CA LYS A 183 -27.43 16.23 18.84
C LYS A 183 -27.15 16.33 17.34
N LEU A 184 -26.90 15.20 16.69
CA LEU A 184 -26.46 15.13 15.30
C LEU A 184 -27.61 15.14 14.29
N ARG A 185 -28.80 14.64 14.66
CA ARG A 185 -29.96 14.47 13.76
C ARG A 185 -30.45 15.76 13.09
N HIS A 186 -30.13 16.90 13.68
CA HIS A 186 -30.54 18.22 13.15
C HIS A 186 -29.59 18.77 12.06
N VAL A 187 -28.45 18.11 11.88
CA VAL A 187 -27.49 18.47 10.83
C VAL A 187 -28.01 17.98 9.48
N GLU A 188 -28.01 18.82 8.48
CA GLU A 188 -28.46 18.43 7.13
C GLU A 188 -27.62 17.24 6.60
N GLY A 189 -28.31 16.18 6.20
CA GLY A 189 -27.70 14.95 5.71
C GLY A 189 -27.09 14.05 6.80
N ALA A 190 -27.52 14.20 8.07
CA ALA A 190 -27.01 13.38 9.19
C ALA A 190 -27.10 11.86 8.93
N SER A 191 -28.24 11.38 8.40
CA SER A 191 -28.42 9.97 8.06
C SER A 191 -27.40 9.48 7.01
N GLN A 192 -27.16 10.28 5.98
CA GLN A 192 -26.16 10.01 4.96
C GLN A 192 -24.73 9.97 5.54
N ARG A 193 -24.40 10.87 6.50
CA ARG A 193 -23.09 10.85 7.17
C ARG A 193 -22.87 9.58 7.95
N VAL A 194 -23.88 9.16 8.71
CA VAL A 194 -23.77 7.96 9.57
C VAL A 194 -23.75 6.69 8.74
N GLN A 195 -24.54 6.59 7.69
CA GLN A 195 -24.68 5.36 6.91
C GLN A 195 -23.70 5.30 5.72
N GLU A 196 -23.73 6.30 4.82
CA GLU A 196 -22.98 6.24 3.56
C GLU A 196 -21.52 6.69 3.74
N ASP A 197 -21.26 7.83 4.38
CA ASP A 197 -19.90 8.34 4.52
C ASP A 197 -19.04 7.44 5.41
N THR A 198 -19.58 6.82 6.47
CA THR A 198 -18.82 5.84 7.26
C THR A 198 -18.53 4.56 6.49
N MET A 199 -19.47 4.10 5.66
CA MET A 199 -19.28 2.92 4.80
C MET A 199 -18.18 3.19 3.76
N ARG A 200 -18.26 4.33 3.06
CA ARG A 200 -17.25 4.72 2.05
C ARG A 200 -15.89 4.92 2.67
N PHE A 201 -15.82 5.59 3.83
CA PHE A 201 -14.57 5.75 4.58
C PHE A 201 -13.93 4.40 4.91
N ALA A 202 -14.72 3.48 5.45
CA ALA A 202 -14.24 2.14 5.78
C ALA A 202 -13.73 1.39 4.53
N SER A 203 -14.51 1.36 3.44
CA SER A 203 -14.12 0.69 2.19
C SER A 203 -12.84 1.27 1.58
N ILE A 204 -12.68 2.58 1.59
CA ILE A 204 -11.46 3.23 1.08
C ILE A 204 -10.25 2.92 1.97
N MET A 205 -10.43 2.93 3.30
CA MET A 205 -9.34 2.60 4.23
C MET A 205 -8.89 1.14 4.11
N GLU A 206 -9.81 0.22 3.81
CA GLU A 206 -9.48 -1.19 3.56
C GLU A 206 -8.52 -1.36 2.38
N GLY A 207 -8.76 -0.67 1.27
CA GLY A 207 -7.89 -0.73 0.09
C GLY A 207 -6.68 0.20 0.19
N LEU A 208 -6.94 1.51 0.28
CA LEU A 208 -5.90 2.55 0.20
C LEU A 208 -4.92 2.51 1.39
N GLY A 209 -5.45 2.36 2.62
CA GLY A 209 -4.62 2.42 3.82
C GLY A 209 -3.63 1.26 3.90
N VAL A 210 -4.11 0.03 3.67
CA VAL A 210 -3.27 -1.17 3.67
C VAL A 210 -2.24 -1.14 2.56
N SER A 211 -2.65 -0.74 1.35
CA SER A 211 -1.74 -0.67 0.19
C SER A 211 -0.67 0.42 0.33
N LEU A 212 -0.99 1.55 0.98
CA LEU A 212 0.00 2.59 1.28
C LEU A 212 1.08 2.07 2.24
N ILE A 213 0.67 1.36 3.30
CA ILE A 213 1.61 0.75 4.24
C ILE A 213 2.47 -0.30 3.52
N ASN A 214 1.86 -1.12 2.67
CA ASN A 214 2.58 -2.10 1.87
C ASN A 214 3.61 -1.44 0.95
N ALA A 215 3.27 -0.36 0.25
CA ALA A 215 4.20 0.38 -0.62
C ALA A 215 5.40 0.93 0.18
N ILE A 216 5.18 1.48 1.37
CA ILE A 216 6.26 1.95 2.26
C ILE A 216 7.13 0.77 2.71
N MET A 217 6.54 -0.34 3.13
CA MET A 217 7.28 -1.53 3.58
C MET A 217 8.10 -2.15 2.44
N VAL A 218 7.55 -2.17 1.22
CA VAL A 218 8.28 -2.63 0.02
C VAL A 218 9.47 -1.71 -0.26
N LEU A 219 9.33 -0.39 -0.18
CA LEU A 219 10.46 0.53 -0.34
C LEU A 219 11.56 0.27 0.69
N ILE A 220 11.19 0.12 1.97
CA ILE A 220 12.16 -0.14 3.05
C ILE A 220 12.92 -1.45 2.80
N ALA A 221 12.26 -2.48 2.28
CA ALA A 221 12.87 -3.78 2.05
C ALA A 221 13.67 -3.87 0.74
N PHE A 222 13.12 -3.32 -0.36
CA PHE A 222 13.69 -3.50 -1.69
C PHE A 222 14.67 -2.40 -2.11
N LEU A 223 14.59 -1.19 -1.55
CA LEU A 223 15.54 -0.13 -1.87
C LEU A 223 17.00 -0.50 -1.52
N PRO A 224 17.30 -1.10 -0.34
CA PRO A 224 18.65 -1.61 -0.05
C PRO A 224 19.08 -2.74 -1.00
N VAL A 225 18.15 -3.59 -1.44
CA VAL A 225 18.43 -4.66 -2.41
C VAL A 225 18.78 -4.05 -3.76
N LEU A 226 17.99 -3.06 -4.23
CA LEU A 226 18.28 -2.34 -5.46
C LEU A 226 19.63 -1.61 -5.41
N PHE A 227 19.93 -1.01 -4.26
CA PHE A 227 21.21 -0.34 -4.03
C PHE A 227 22.40 -1.31 -4.21
N LYS A 228 22.31 -2.50 -3.61
CA LYS A 228 23.33 -3.54 -3.75
C LYS A 228 23.43 -4.08 -5.20
N LEU A 229 22.29 -4.35 -5.84
CA LEU A 229 22.26 -4.83 -7.22
C LEU A 229 22.78 -3.78 -8.22
N SER A 230 22.66 -2.51 -7.88
CA SER A 230 23.16 -1.39 -8.69
C SER A 230 24.69 -1.37 -8.85
N GLU A 231 25.43 -2.10 -8.01
CA GLU A 231 26.88 -2.27 -8.17
C GLU A 231 27.26 -3.00 -9.47
N HIS A 232 26.33 -3.80 -10.02
CA HIS A 232 26.50 -4.52 -11.29
C HIS A 232 26.13 -3.68 -12.51
N VAL A 233 25.49 -2.51 -12.32
CA VAL A 233 25.02 -1.64 -13.39
C VAL A 233 25.58 -0.25 -13.17
N LYS A 234 26.73 0.02 -13.78
CA LYS A 234 27.46 1.28 -13.59
C LYS A 234 27.15 2.33 -14.65
N VAL A 235 26.71 1.90 -15.84
CA VAL A 235 26.52 2.77 -17.00
C VAL A 235 25.04 2.90 -17.33
N LEU A 236 24.53 4.11 -17.38
CA LEU A 236 23.19 4.42 -17.87
C LEU A 236 23.23 4.85 -19.34
N PRO A 237 22.21 4.48 -20.17
CA PRO A 237 22.07 5.04 -21.49
C PRO A 237 22.02 6.57 -21.46
N LEU A 238 22.71 7.24 -22.37
CA LEU A 238 22.77 8.71 -22.53
C LEU A 238 23.48 9.50 -21.42
N VAL A 239 23.64 8.96 -20.21
CA VAL A 239 24.16 9.70 -19.05
C VAL A 239 25.60 9.27 -18.71
N GLY A 240 25.96 8.02 -19.02
CA GLY A 240 27.30 7.48 -18.71
C GLY A 240 27.39 6.79 -17.35
N GLU A 241 28.57 6.80 -16.74
CA GLU A 241 28.84 6.15 -15.47
C GLU A 241 28.33 6.96 -14.29
N ILE A 242 27.47 6.34 -13.46
CA ILE A 242 26.93 6.93 -12.24
C ILE A 242 26.95 5.88 -11.13
N PRO A 243 27.45 6.24 -9.92
CA PRO A 243 27.33 5.34 -8.77
C PRO A 243 25.86 5.09 -8.42
N HIS A 244 25.52 3.83 -8.17
CA HIS A 244 24.13 3.40 -7.88
C HIS A 244 23.11 3.81 -8.95
N ALA A 245 23.47 3.64 -10.21
CA ALA A 245 22.72 4.08 -11.38
C ALA A 245 21.25 3.65 -11.38
N LEU A 246 20.94 2.42 -10.96
CA LEU A 246 19.57 1.89 -10.91
C LEU A 246 18.67 2.61 -9.91
N VAL A 247 19.22 3.02 -8.77
CA VAL A 247 18.46 3.73 -7.75
C VAL A 247 18.06 5.11 -8.26
N TRP A 248 19.01 5.83 -8.87
CA TRP A 248 18.72 7.13 -9.49
C TRP A 248 17.74 7.01 -10.65
N ALA A 249 17.91 6.00 -11.51
CA ALA A 249 16.97 5.75 -12.61
C ALA A 249 15.53 5.49 -12.08
N ALA A 250 15.38 4.67 -11.04
CA ALA A 250 14.07 4.40 -10.44
C ALA A 250 13.43 5.67 -9.84
N ILE A 251 14.20 6.48 -9.11
CA ILE A 251 13.72 7.72 -8.49
C ILE A 251 13.32 8.74 -9.55
N VAL A 252 14.20 9.03 -10.50
CA VAL A 252 13.96 10.04 -11.55
C VAL A 252 12.77 9.65 -12.42
N TRP A 253 12.68 8.39 -12.83
CA TRP A 253 11.55 7.89 -13.63
C TRP A 253 10.23 7.95 -12.85
N SER A 254 10.24 7.60 -11.57
CA SER A 254 9.06 7.67 -10.73
C SER A 254 8.61 9.11 -10.49
N ILE A 255 9.53 10.04 -10.26
CA ILE A 255 9.23 11.48 -10.15
C ILE A 255 8.65 12.00 -11.46
N PHE A 256 9.25 11.66 -12.61
CA PHE A 256 8.74 12.04 -13.92
C PHE A 256 7.31 11.56 -14.13
N GLY A 257 7.04 10.26 -13.91
CA GLY A 257 5.69 9.71 -14.02
C GLY A 257 4.69 10.37 -13.07
N THR A 258 5.13 10.64 -11.83
CA THR A 258 4.33 11.37 -10.83
C THR A 258 3.92 12.74 -11.34
N LEU A 259 4.88 13.53 -11.76
CA LEU A 259 4.64 14.90 -12.24
C LEU A 259 3.78 14.89 -13.51
N LEU A 260 4.05 13.96 -14.43
CA LEU A 260 3.25 13.79 -15.64
C LEU A 260 1.78 13.54 -15.30
N MET A 261 1.48 12.54 -14.43
CA MET A 261 0.12 12.22 -14.05
C MET A 261 -0.56 13.36 -13.27
N MET A 262 0.18 14.05 -12.41
CA MET A 262 -0.32 15.19 -11.66
C MET A 262 -0.74 16.33 -12.60
N VAL A 263 0.09 16.69 -13.55
CA VAL A 263 -0.19 17.79 -14.51
C VAL A 263 -1.40 17.46 -15.38
N ILE A 264 -1.47 16.23 -15.91
CA ILE A 264 -2.55 15.82 -16.80
C ILE A 264 -3.86 15.63 -16.02
N GLY A 265 -3.79 15.10 -14.81
CA GLY A 265 -4.94 14.81 -13.97
C GLY A 265 -5.45 15.99 -13.13
N ILE A 266 -4.81 17.15 -13.17
CA ILE A 266 -5.08 18.29 -12.25
C ILE A 266 -6.53 18.76 -12.25
N LYS A 267 -7.25 18.64 -13.38
CA LYS A 267 -8.65 19.05 -13.51
C LYS A 267 -9.66 17.99 -13.06
N LEU A 268 -9.26 16.71 -13.02
CA LEU A 268 -10.17 15.60 -12.75
C LEU A 268 -10.86 15.68 -11.38
N PRO A 269 -10.15 16.02 -10.26
CA PRO A 269 -10.79 16.14 -8.95
C PRO A 269 -11.90 17.18 -8.90
N GLY A 270 -11.69 18.33 -9.55
CA GLY A 270 -12.70 19.39 -9.60
C GLY A 270 -13.93 18.99 -10.44
N LEU A 271 -13.71 18.29 -11.54
CA LEU A 271 -14.79 17.79 -12.40
C LEU A 271 -15.59 16.67 -11.70
N GLU A 272 -14.91 15.77 -10.99
CA GLU A 272 -15.55 14.72 -10.20
C GLU A 272 -16.38 15.28 -9.06
N PHE A 273 -15.85 16.30 -8.36
CA PHE A 273 -16.61 17.03 -7.34
C PHE A 273 -17.87 17.69 -7.92
N ASN A 274 -17.76 18.35 -9.09
CA ASN A 274 -18.92 18.94 -9.78
C ASN A 274 -19.92 17.86 -10.21
N ASN A 275 -19.43 16.68 -10.65
CA ASN A 275 -20.28 15.56 -10.99
C ASN A 275 -21.13 15.11 -9.79
N GLN A 276 -20.50 14.90 -8.63
CA GLN A 276 -21.22 14.57 -7.40
C GLN A 276 -22.22 15.63 -6.98
N LYS A 277 -21.91 16.91 -7.21
CA LYS A 277 -22.80 18.03 -6.89
C LYS A 277 -24.05 18.05 -7.78
N VAL A 278 -23.91 17.89 -9.09
CA VAL A 278 -25.07 17.89 -10.01
C VAL A 278 -25.93 16.65 -9.84
N GLU A 279 -25.33 15.49 -9.56
CA GLU A 279 -26.04 14.26 -9.21
C GLU A 279 -26.85 14.42 -7.91
N ALA A 280 -26.25 15.02 -6.89
CA ALA A 280 -26.92 15.28 -5.62
C ALA A 280 -28.11 16.22 -5.79
N ALA A 281 -27.99 17.26 -6.63
CA ALA A 281 -29.09 18.18 -6.93
C ALA A 281 -30.24 17.45 -7.66
N TYR A 282 -29.93 16.63 -8.64
CA TYR A 282 -30.95 15.85 -9.38
C TYR A 282 -31.64 14.85 -8.44
N ARG A 283 -30.90 14.11 -7.63
CA ARG A 283 -31.44 13.18 -6.64
C ARG A 283 -32.32 13.88 -5.60
N LYS A 284 -31.90 15.04 -5.12
CA LYS A 284 -32.68 15.83 -4.13
C LYS A 284 -34.05 16.20 -4.66
N GLU A 285 -34.13 16.62 -5.92
CA GLU A 285 -35.41 16.99 -6.55
C GLU A 285 -36.32 15.77 -6.71
N LEU A 286 -35.77 14.59 -7.10
CA LEU A 286 -36.52 13.33 -7.20
C LEU A 286 -37.07 12.89 -5.84
N VAL A 287 -36.24 12.91 -4.78
CA VAL A 287 -36.66 12.53 -3.42
C VAL A 287 -37.77 13.44 -2.89
N TYR A 288 -37.71 14.77 -3.17
CA TYR A 288 -38.77 15.66 -2.78
C TYR A 288 -40.07 15.40 -3.55
N GLY A 289 -39.95 14.97 -4.81
CA GLY A 289 -41.11 14.60 -5.63
C GLY A 289 -41.80 13.30 -5.22
N GLU A 290 -41.12 12.42 -4.44
CA GLU A 290 -41.76 11.23 -3.85
C GLU A 290 -42.83 11.59 -2.82
N ASP A 291 -42.62 12.67 -2.05
CA ASP A 291 -43.51 13.09 -0.97
C ASP A 291 -44.46 14.23 -1.37
N ARG A 292 -44.15 14.99 -2.43
CA ARG A 292 -44.87 16.22 -2.81
C ARG A 292 -44.95 16.41 -4.32
N GLU A 293 -46.16 16.47 -4.87
CA GLU A 293 -46.41 16.61 -6.31
C GLU A 293 -45.94 17.95 -6.92
N GLU A 294 -45.66 18.96 -6.10
CA GLU A 294 -45.12 20.27 -6.53
C GLU A 294 -43.65 20.21 -6.93
N TYR A 295 -42.93 19.16 -6.52
CA TYR A 295 -41.54 18.92 -6.86
C TYR A 295 -41.44 17.93 -8.03
N ALA A 296 -40.22 17.67 -8.50
CA ALA A 296 -39.92 16.75 -9.58
C ALA A 296 -40.71 17.00 -10.87
N GLN A 297 -41.06 18.25 -11.15
CA GLN A 297 -41.74 18.64 -12.38
C GLN A 297 -40.87 18.24 -13.60
N PRO A 298 -41.48 17.69 -14.69
CA PRO A 298 -40.72 17.16 -15.85
C PRO A 298 -39.76 18.17 -16.47
N LEU A 299 -40.12 19.44 -16.52
CA LEU A 299 -39.25 20.49 -17.07
C LEU A 299 -37.99 20.70 -16.23
N LYS A 300 -38.14 20.74 -14.91
CA LYS A 300 -37.04 20.94 -13.97
C LYS A 300 -36.14 19.73 -13.89
N LEU A 301 -36.70 18.49 -13.92
CA LEU A 301 -35.94 17.27 -14.00
C LEU A 301 -35.13 17.19 -15.28
N LYS A 302 -35.68 17.59 -16.42
CA LYS A 302 -34.98 17.67 -17.70
C LYS A 302 -33.80 18.66 -17.67
N GLU A 303 -33.95 19.80 -17.03
CA GLU A 303 -32.91 20.81 -16.83
C GLU A 303 -31.77 20.24 -15.94
N LEU A 304 -32.11 19.69 -14.77
CA LEU A 304 -31.14 19.11 -13.85
C LEU A 304 -30.38 17.95 -14.51
N PHE A 305 -31.06 17.07 -15.23
CA PHE A 305 -30.42 15.99 -15.95
C PHE A 305 -29.55 16.47 -17.12
N SER A 306 -29.91 17.58 -17.77
CA SER A 306 -29.06 18.21 -18.78
C SER A 306 -27.74 18.70 -18.18
N ASN A 307 -27.76 19.24 -16.94
CA ASN A 307 -26.55 19.60 -16.21
C ASN A 307 -25.67 18.37 -15.87
N VAL A 308 -26.30 17.27 -15.43
CA VAL A 308 -25.63 15.98 -15.22
C VAL A 308 -24.96 15.53 -16.51
N ARG A 309 -25.70 15.45 -17.63
CA ARG A 309 -25.18 15.03 -18.93
C ARG A 309 -23.98 15.89 -19.39
N THR A 310 -24.08 17.21 -19.30
CA THR A 310 -23.03 18.13 -19.73
C THR A 310 -21.75 17.93 -18.90
N ASN A 311 -21.91 17.73 -17.59
CA ASN A 311 -20.78 17.50 -16.70
C ASN A 311 -20.12 16.14 -16.98
N TYR A 312 -20.89 15.06 -17.22
CA TYR A 312 -20.38 13.76 -17.59
C TYR A 312 -19.60 13.78 -18.90
N PHE A 313 -20.11 14.45 -19.95
CA PHE A 313 -19.37 14.54 -21.22
C PHE A 313 -18.06 15.31 -21.08
N ARG A 314 -18.02 16.37 -20.25
CA ARG A 314 -16.78 17.06 -19.92
C ARG A 314 -15.83 16.15 -19.15
N LEU A 315 -16.33 15.41 -18.18
CA LEU A 315 -15.54 14.47 -17.40
C LEU A 315 -14.95 13.34 -18.28
N TYR A 316 -15.77 12.75 -19.17
CA TYR A 316 -15.32 11.71 -20.08
C TYR A 316 -14.22 12.18 -21.04
N PHE A 317 -14.33 13.40 -21.55
CA PHE A 317 -13.28 13.99 -22.39
C PHE A 317 -11.95 14.13 -21.61
N HIS A 318 -12.01 14.58 -20.37
CA HIS A 318 -10.82 14.71 -19.53
C HIS A 318 -10.25 13.34 -19.13
N TYR A 319 -11.08 12.34 -18.89
CA TYR A 319 -10.63 10.96 -18.68
C TYR A 319 -10.04 10.33 -19.95
N ALA A 320 -10.55 10.65 -21.14
CA ALA A 320 -10.04 10.08 -22.39
C ALA A 320 -8.55 10.40 -22.58
N TYR A 321 -8.15 11.68 -22.51
CA TYR A 321 -6.74 12.02 -22.66
C TYR A 321 -5.89 11.61 -21.45
N PHE A 322 -6.44 11.66 -20.23
CA PHE A 322 -5.74 11.16 -19.05
C PHE A 322 -5.42 9.67 -19.18
N ASN A 323 -6.41 8.86 -19.56
CA ASN A 323 -6.23 7.43 -19.76
C ASN A 323 -5.27 7.13 -20.93
N LEU A 324 -5.35 7.91 -22.01
CA LEU A 324 -4.44 7.76 -23.15
C LEU A 324 -2.98 7.93 -22.69
N ILE A 325 -2.67 9.05 -22.05
CA ILE A 325 -1.29 9.35 -21.63
C ILE A 325 -0.84 8.44 -20.51
N SER A 326 -1.73 8.10 -19.57
CA SER A 326 -1.47 7.14 -18.50
C SER A 326 -1.11 5.76 -19.07
N THR A 327 -1.88 5.27 -20.05
CA THR A 327 -1.60 3.98 -20.70
C THR A 327 -0.29 4.02 -21.48
N TRP A 328 -0.01 5.11 -22.21
CA TRP A 328 1.28 5.28 -22.90
C TRP A 328 2.45 5.28 -21.92
N TYR A 329 2.34 6.02 -20.82
CA TYR A 329 3.36 6.02 -19.79
C TYR A 329 3.59 4.60 -19.23
N LEU A 330 2.53 3.84 -18.92
CA LEU A 330 2.65 2.48 -18.41
C LEU A 330 3.33 1.52 -19.40
N GLN A 331 3.11 1.70 -20.71
CA GLN A 331 3.82 0.90 -21.72
C GLN A 331 5.30 1.27 -21.80
N LEU A 332 5.64 2.56 -21.78
CA LEU A 332 7.04 3.01 -21.72
C LEU A 332 7.71 2.56 -20.44
N ASP A 333 6.99 2.51 -19.35
CA ASP A 333 7.41 2.10 -18.03
C ASP A 333 7.90 0.64 -18.00
N ILE A 334 7.20 -0.27 -18.67
CA ILE A 334 7.63 -1.68 -18.82
C ILE A 334 8.97 -1.77 -19.55
N LEU A 335 9.16 -0.96 -20.59
CA LEU A 335 10.39 -0.98 -21.38
C LEU A 335 11.55 -0.25 -20.67
N PHE A 336 11.25 0.71 -19.82
CA PHE A 336 12.28 1.55 -19.20
C PHE A 336 13.30 0.75 -18.39
N SER A 337 12.83 -0.22 -17.57
CA SER A 337 13.71 -1.07 -16.78
C SER A 337 14.69 -1.87 -17.66
N LEU A 338 14.21 -2.36 -18.80
CA LEU A 338 15.05 -3.11 -19.74
C LEU A 338 16.04 -2.18 -20.48
N VAL A 339 15.59 -1.02 -20.95
CA VAL A 339 16.44 -0.04 -21.66
C VAL A 339 17.58 0.45 -20.78
N VAL A 340 17.32 0.69 -19.51
CA VAL A 340 18.36 1.07 -18.51
C VAL A 340 19.46 0.01 -18.40
N LEU A 341 19.14 -1.26 -18.61
CA LEU A 341 20.08 -2.38 -18.50
C LEU A 341 20.84 -2.70 -19.79
N PHE A 342 20.47 -2.12 -20.95
CA PHE A 342 21.09 -2.43 -22.26
C PHE A 342 22.63 -2.31 -22.25
N PRO A 343 23.27 -1.24 -21.72
CA PRO A 343 24.72 -1.17 -21.70
C PRO A 343 25.37 -2.32 -20.92
N SER A 344 24.78 -2.71 -19.78
CA SER A 344 25.29 -3.82 -18.95
C SER A 344 25.02 -5.20 -19.56
N ILE A 345 23.94 -5.35 -20.31
CA ILE A 345 23.67 -6.56 -21.10
C ILE A 345 24.68 -6.69 -22.24
N ALA A 346 24.91 -5.60 -22.99
CA ALA A 346 25.84 -5.59 -24.11
C ALA A 346 27.31 -5.85 -23.69
N SER A 347 27.68 -5.43 -22.48
CA SER A 347 29.02 -5.72 -21.91
C SER A 347 29.17 -7.13 -21.37
N GLY A 348 28.11 -7.96 -21.34
CA GLY A 348 28.15 -9.34 -20.83
C GLY A 348 28.32 -9.47 -19.32
N VAL A 349 28.16 -8.39 -18.55
CA VAL A 349 28.30 -8.40 -17.09
C VAL A 349 27.10 -9.04 -16.39
N LEU A 350 25.93 -9.02 -17.04
CA LEU A 350 24.68 -9.53 -16.49
C LEU A 350 24.41 -10.96 -16.98
N THR A 351 24.13 -11.87 -16.04
CA THR A 351 23.51 -13.17 -16.32
C THR A 351 22.00 -13.02 -16.46
N LEU A 352 21.32 -14.04 -17.03
CA LEU A 352 19.86 -14.05 -17.13
C LEU A 352 19.19 -13.99 -15.77
N GLY A 353 19.74 -14.68 -14.77
CA GLY A 353 19.24 -14.66 -13.41
C GLY A 353 19.38 -13.29 -12.77
N LEU A 354 20.55 -12.67 -12.88
CA LEU A 354 20.78 -11.33 -12.36
C LEU A 354 19.90 -10.27 -13.07
N LEU A 355 19.75 -10.38 -14.39
CA LEU A 355 18.85 -9.51 -15.17
C LEU A 355 17.41 -9.60 -14.67
N THR A 356 16.91 -10.81 -14.47
CA THR A 356 15.54 -11.05 -13.99
C THR A 356 15.37 -10.53 -12.56
N GLN A 357 16.34 -10.78 -11.70
CA GLN A 357 16.33 -10.30 -10.32
C GLN A 357 16.32 -8.76 -10.25
N ILE A 358 17.19 -8.10 -11.00
CA ILE A 358 17.25 -6.63 -11.06
C ILE A 358 15.93 -6.05 -11.58
N GLY A 359 15.39 -6.60 -12.67
CA GLY A 359 14.12 -6.16 -13.25
C GLY A 359 12.99 -6.19 -12.21
N ASN A 360 12.84 -7.32 -11.49
CA ASN A 360 11.82 -7.46 -10.46
C ASN A 360 11.99 -6.48 -9.30
N VAL A 361 13.22 -6.27 -8.80
CA VAL A 361 13.48 -5.30 -7.72
C VAL A 361 13.17 -3.89 -8.19
N PHE A 362 13.62 -3.53 -9.39
CA PHE A 362 13.38 -2.23 -9.99
C PHE A 362 11.88 -1.95 -10.10
N ASP A 363 11.10 -2.91 -10.59
CA ASP A 363 9.65 -2.80 -10.72
C ASP A 363 8.95 -2.65 -9.36
N LYS A 364 9.39 -3.37 -8.33
CA LYS A 364 8.85 -3.24 -6.97
C LYS A 364 9.11 -1.86 -6.37
N VAL A 365 10.32 -1.35 -6.49
CA VAL A 365 10.71 -0.02 -5.98
C VAL A 365 9.95 1.08 -6.73
N ARG A 366 9.96 1.03 -8.06
CA ARG A 366 9.24 1.96 -8.92
C ARG A 366 7.75 1.97 -8.64
N GLY A 367 7.10 0.79 -8.64
CA GLY A 367 5.66 0.66 -8.37
C GLY A 367 5.27 1.21 -7.00
N SER A 368 6.14 1.08 -6.00
CA SER A 368 5.92 1.65 -4.67
C SER A 368 5.99 3.18 -4.67
N PHE A 369 6.91 3.78 -5.40
CA PHE A 369 6.95 5.24 -5.59
C PHE A 369 5.71 5.76 -6.34
N GLN A 370 5.27 5.03 -7.36
CA GLN A 370 4.11 5.40 -8.19
C GLN A 370 2.76 5.14 -7.51
N TYR A 371 2.74 4.42 -6.39
CA TYR A 371 1.49 4.05 -5.71
C TYR A 371 0.62 5.26 -5.35
N LEU A 372 1.21 6.34 -4.83
CA LEU A 372 0.46 7.55 -4.47
C LEU A 372 -0.24 8.19 -5.66
N ILE A 373 0.35 8.05 -6.86
CA ILE A 373 -0.19 8.62 -8.09
C ILE A 373 -1.36 7.78 -8.59
N SER A 374 -1.15 6.48 -8.68
CA SER A 374 -2.20 5.55 -9.11
C SER A 374 -3.43 5.60 -8.20
N SER A 375 -3.22 5.94 -6.92
CA SER A 375 -4.25 6.06 -5.89
C SER A 375 -4.83 7.47 -5.75
N TRP A 376 -4.40 8.44 -6.56
CA TRP A 376 -4.72 9.87 -6.39
C TRP A 376 -6.23 10.15 -6.31
N LYS A 377 -7.02 9.54 -7.19
CA LYS A 377 -8.48 9.67 -7.19
C LYS A 377 -9.09 9.21 -5.86
N THR A 378 -8.66 8.05 -5.38
CA THR A 378 -9.14 7.46 -4.12
C THR A 378 -8.71 8.29 -2.91
N ILE A 379 -7.51 8.88 -2.95
CA ILE A 379 -7.02 9.80 -1.90
C ILE A 379 -7.91 11.05 -1.83
N ILE A 380 -8.27 11.64 -2.96
CA ILE A 380 -9.16 12.81 -3.00
C ILE A 380 -10.54 12.46 -2.46
N GLU A 381 -11.09 11.33 -2.85
CA GLU A 381 -12.37 10.84 -2.32
C GLU A 381 -12.31 10.69 -0.79
N LEU A 382 -11.24 10.06 -0.28
CA LEU A 382 -11.01 9.90 1.16
C LEU A 382 -10.94 11.25 1.89
N LEU A 383 -10.19 12.21 1.34
CA LEU A 383 -10.08 13.56 1.91
C LEU A 383 -11.43 14.29 1.94
N SER A 384 -12.24 14.14 0.89
CA SER A 384 -13.59 14.71 0.83
C SER A 384 -14.49 14.12 1.90
N ILE A 385 -14.52 12.78 2.04
CA ILE A 385 -15.30 12.08 3.06
C ILE A 385 -14.81 12.48 4.46
N HIS A 386 -13.49 12.48 4.68
CA HIS A 386 -12.90 12.91 5.94
C HIS A 386 -13.31 14.33 6.33
N LYS A 387 -13.30 15.28 5.37
CA LYS A 387 -13.72 16.67 5.60
C LYS A 387 -15.19 16.74 6.01
N ARG A 388 -16.08 15.98 5.36
CA ARG A 388 -17.51 15.92 5.69
C ARG A 388 -17.75 15.34 7.07
N LEU A 389 -17.14 14.19 7.39
CA LEU A 389 -17.25 13.56 8.71
C LEU A 389 -16.68 14.45 9.83
N LYS A 390 -15.56 15.13 9.57
CA LYS A 390 -14.99 16.10 10.52
C LYS A 390 -15.89 17.30 10.76
N ALA A 391 -16.52 17.83 9.70
CA ALA A 391 -17.52 18.91 9.83
C ALA A 391 -18.75 18.43 10.62
N PHE A 392 -19.20 17.20 10.39
CA PHE A 392 -20.28 16.58 11.14
C PHE A 392 -19.95 16.42 12.63
N GLU A 393 -18.74 15.99 12.96
CA GLU A 393 -18.27 15.87 14.35
C GLU A 393 -18.03 17.22 15.05
N SER A 394 -17.83 18.32 14.29
CA SER A 394 -17.59 19.63 14.89
C SER A 394 -18.81 20.18 15.64
N VAL A 395 -20.01 19.68 15.34
CA VAL A 395 -21.26 20.02 16.07
C VAL A 395 -21.30 19.42 17.48
N LEU A 396 -20.45 18.43 17.76
CA LEU A 396 -20.37 17.78 19.06
C LEU A 396 -19.42 18.49 20.04
N LYS A 397 -18.60 19.40 19.53
CA LYS A 397 -17.64 20.20 20.29
C LYS A 397 -18.23 21.56 20.63
#